data_fa3e5b4cb495b93ed18ef58b086498be
#
_entry.id   fa3e5b4cb495b93ed18ef58b086498be
#
_cell.length_a   1.000
_cell.length_b   1.000
_cell.length_c   1.000
_cell.angle_alpha   90.00
_cell.angle_beta   90.00
_cell.angle_gamma   90.00
#
_symmetry.space_group_name_H-M   'P 1'
#
loop_
_entity.id
_entity.type
_entity.pdbx_description
1 polymer ?
#
loop_
_entity_poly.entity_id
_entity_poly.type
_entity_poly.pdbx_seq_one_letter_code
_entity_poly.pdbx_strand_id
1 'polypeptide(L)'
;MQSKFLAVGSVVPWAEPLVGAIATQSWANPRYGPDGLALLRGGLSAEEAVARLTGADDDRAQRQLGIVDGDGRAASYTGDECHAWAGHRTGAGYAAQGNILVSGDTVDALAETFEATAGRPLAERLVDCLDAAQAAGGDSRGQQSAALLVVGPEQGYAGLSDVLVDLRVDDHGRPLAELRRLFGLHQELFGKTPRSRWITLDDGLRREVAARLAVLGYERLADWAGTANLEERVDGEDEVDPVVLDALRRASN
;
A
#
# COMPACT_ATOMS: atom_id res chain seq x y z
N MET A 1 -6.26 3.58 -0.20
CA MET A 1 -7.53 4.27 -0.56
C MET A 1 -8.43 3.35 -1.36
N GLN A 2 -9.75 3.56 -1.26
CA GLN A 2 -10.79 2.84 -2.00
C GLN A 2 -11.92 3.84 -2.31
N SER A 3 -12.61 3.67 -3.43
CA SER A 3 -13.74 4.54 -3.79
C SER A 3 -14.66 3.90 -4.84
N LYS A 4 -15.90 4.39 -4.91
CA LYS A 4 -16.80 4.21 -6.05
C LYS A 4 -16.47 5.27 -7.12
N PHE A 5 -15.23 5.22 -7.61
CA PHE A 5 -14.66 6.13 -8.60
C PHE A 5 -13.63 5.34 -9.44
N LEU A 6 -13.58 5.60 -10.74
CA LEU A 6 -12.61 4.95 -11.62
C LEU A 6 -11.17 5.39 -11.28
N ALA A 7 -10.25 4.43 -11.13
CA ALA A 7 -8.81 4.68 -10.99
C ALA A 7 -8.45 5.67 -9.87
N VAL A 8 -9.03 5.50 -8.67
CA VAL A 8 -8.79 6.39 -7.51
C VAL A 8 -7.30 6.58 -7.20
N GLY A 9 -6.49 5.59 -7.47
CA GLY A 9 -5.04 5.64 -7.25
C GLY A 9 -4.28 6.62 -8.15
N SER A 10 -4.89 7.11 -9.23
CA SER A 10 -4.28 8.11 -10.12
C SER A 10 -4.46 9.56 -9.64
N VAL A 11 -5.33 9.78 -8.67
CA VAL A 11 -5.73 11.13 -8.24
C VAL A 11 -5.40 11.38 -6.77
N VAL A 12 -5.71 10.42 -5.89
CA VAL A 12 -5.74 10.64 -4.44
C VAL A 12 -4.37 10.61 -3.77
N PRO A 13 -3.50 9.57 -4.00
CA PRO A 13 -2.29 9.38 -3.20
C PRO A 13 -1.08 10.10 -3.78
N TRP A 14 -0.31 10.72 -2.88
CA TRP A 14 0.98 11.33 -3.18
C TRP A 14 1.92 11.04 -2.01
N ALA A 15 3.15 10.65 -2.29
CA ALA A 15 4.12 10.38 -1.24
C ALA A 15 5.55 10.62 -1.73
N GLU A 16 6.42 11.05 -0.82
CA GLU A 16 7.85 11.22 -1.03
C GLU A 16 8.60 10.74 0.22
N PRO A 17 9.64 9.89 0.06
CA PRO A 17 10.39 9.35 1.18
C PRO A 17 10.95 10.44 2.08
N LEU A 18 10.85 10.25 3.40
CA LEU A 18 11.34 11.18 4.43
C LEU A 18 10.68 12.57 4.43
N VAL A 19 9.83 12.88 3.45
CA VAL A 19 9.11 14.14 3.35
C VAL A 19 7.68 14.02 3.86
N GLY A 20 6.92 13.03 3.37
CA GLY A 20 5.57 12.81 3.84
C GLY A 20 4.65 12.11 2.84
N ALA A 21 3.38 11.99 3.24
CA ALA A 21 2.32 11.41 2.43
C ALA A 21 1.06 12.27 2.48
N ILE A 22 0.37 12.37 1.35
CA ILE A 22 -0.81 13.22 1.15
C ILE A 22 -1.90 12.41 0.45
N ALA A 23 -3.14 12.58 0.92
CA ALA A 23 -4.33 12.06 0.23
C ALA A 23 -5.32 13.22 0.03
N THR A 24 -5.60 13.56 -1.24
CA THR A 24 -6.58 14.58 -1.64
C THR A 24 -7.79 13.93 -2.25
N GLN A 25 -8.99 14.25 -1.78
CA GLN A 25 -10.23 13.59 -2.17
C GLN A 25 -11.47 14.50 -2.06
N SER A 26 -12.67 13.94 -2.18
CA SER A 26 -13.96 14.61 -2.39
C SER A 26 -14.00 15.25 -3.80
N TRP A 27 -14.26 16.54 -3.95
CA TRP A 27 -13.90 17.24 -5.19
C TRP A 27 -12.39 17.47 -5.16
N ALA A 28 -11.62 16.41 -5.43
CA ALA A 28 -10.18 16.42 -5.24
C ALA A 28 -9.50 17.55 -6.03
N ASN A 29 -8.58 18.24 -5.36
CA ASN A 29 -7.63 19.12 -6.03
C ASN A 29 -6.29 18.37 -6.17
N PRO A 30 -5.95 17.81 -7.35
CA PRO A 30 -4.71 17.02 -7.52
C PRO A 30 -3.45 17.83 -7.28
N ARG A 31 -3.50 19.17 -7.35
CA ARG A 31 -2.36 20.04 -7.04
C ARG A 31 -1.96 20.00 -5.56
N TYR A 32 -2.88 19.62 -4.66
CA TYR A 32 -2.55 19.49 -3.24
C TYR A 32 -1.46 18.45 -2.98
N GLY A 33 -1.33 17.43 -3.84
CA GLY A 33 -0.26 16.44 -3.74
C GLY A 33 1.14 17.06 -3.93
N PRO A 34 1.51 17.49 -5.15
CA PRO A 34 2.84 18.05 -5.41
C PRO A 34 3.10 19.34 -4.63
N ASP A 35 2.12 20.25 -4.52
CA ASP A 35 2.28 21.50 -3.80
C ASP A 35 2.48 21.24 -2.29
N GLY A 36 1.74 20.30 -1.70
CA GLY A 36 1.89 19.93 -0.30
C GLY A 36 3.23 19.26 0.00
N LEU A 37 3.69 18.33 -0.86
CA LEU A 37 5.03 17.76 -0.72
C LEU A 37 6.12 18.82 -0.82
N ALA A 38 5.95 19.83 -1.69
CA ALA A 38 6.88 20.96 -1.78
C ALA A 38 6.91 21.80 -0.49
N LEU A 39 5.74 22.03 0.15
CA LEU A 39 5.65 22.75 1.43
C LEU A 39 6.34 21.96 2.55
N LEU A 40 6.09 20.64 2.65
CA LEU A 40 6.73 19.77 3.65
C LEU A 40 8.27 19.73 3.44
N ARG A 41 8.75 19.59 2.21
CA ARG A 41 10.18 19.66 1.87
C ARG A 41 10.80 21.02 2.22
N GLY A 42 10.00 22.08 2.17
CA GLY A 42 10.36 23.42 2.63
C GLY A 42 10.38 23.59 4.15
N GLY A 43 10.05 22.54 4.93
CA GLY A 43 10.11 22.53 6.40
C GLY A 43 8.81 22.90 7.12
N LEU A 44 7.69 23.05 6.41
CA LEU A 44 6.39 23.24 7.05
C LEU A 44 5.91 21.92 7.69
N SER A 45 5.23 22.02 8.83
CA SER A 45 4.52 20.88 9.43
C SER A 45 3.29 20.50 8.61
N ALA A 46 2.74 19.28 8.86
CA ALA A 46 1.50 18.83 8.24
C ALA A 46 0.34 19.84 8.45
N GLU A 47 0.21 20.41 9.66
CA GLU A 47 -0.82 21.40 9.98
C GLU A 47 -0.66 22.69 9.17
N GLU A 48 0.57 23.24 9.09
CA GLU A 48 0.86 24.45 8.33
C GLU A 48 0.64 24.23 6.83
N ALA A 49 1.01 23.04 6.32
CA ALA A 49 0.78 22.68 4.92
C ALA A 49 -0.72 22.58 4.59
N VAL A 50 -1.53 21.91 5.44
CA VAL A 50 -3.00 21.87 5.29
C VAL A 50 -3.57 23.29 5.31
N ALA A 51 -3.20 24.12 6.28
CA ALA A 51 -3.69 25.50 6.36
C ALA A 51 -3.32 26.35 5.14
N ARG A 52 -2.10 26.20 4.62
CA ARG A 52 -1.63 26.92 3.44
C ARG A 52 -2.37 26.50 2.16
N LEU A 53 -2.56 25.20 1.93
CA LEU A 53 -3.22 24.66 0.77
C LEU A 53 -4.70 25.07 0.73
N THR A 54 -5.41 24.84 1.85
CA THR A 54 -6.85 25.14 1.94
C THR A 54 -7.11 26.64 1.99
N GLY A 55 -6.24 27.42 2.62
CA GLY A 55 -6.36 28.89 2.66
C GLY A 55 -6.22 29.57 1.28
N ALA A 56 -5.54 28.91 0.33
CA ALA A 56 -5.35 29.42 -1.03
C ALA A 56 -6.39 28.86 -2.05
N ASP A 57 -7.31 27.99 -1.63
CA ASP A 57 -8.34 27.36 -2.50
C ASP A 57 -9.71 27.94 -2.17
N ASP A 58 -10.28 28.69 -3.09
CA ASP A 58 -11.62 29.26 -2.96
C ASP A 58 -12.70 28.18 -2.83
N ASP A 59 -12.48 27.00 -3.43
CA ASP A 59 -13.40 25.85 -3.38
C ASP A 59 -13.14 24.90 -2.20
N ARG A 60 -12.34 25.32 -1.19
CA ARG A 60 -11.96 24.47 -0.06
C ARG A 60 -13.12 23.78 0.65
N ALA A 61 -14.29 24.41 0.66
CA ALA A 61 -15.51 23.84 1.28
C ALA A 61 -15.86 22.44 0.72
N GLN A 62 -15.44 22.14 -0.52
CA GLN A 62 -15.71 20.86 -1.19
C GLN A 62 -14.51 19.90 -1.14
N ARG A 63 -13.37 20.30 -0.53
CA ARG A 63 -12.13 19.49 -0.49
C ARG A 63 -12.05 18.64 0.76
N GLN A 64 -11.40 17.50 0.63
CA GLN A 64 -10.96 16.70 1.78
C GLN A 64 -9.48 16.34 1.59
N LEU A 65 -8.67 16.55 2.64
CA LEU A 65 -7.21 16.43 2.60
C LEU A 65 -6.71 15.80 3.88
N GLY A 66 -5.78 14.86 3.77
CA GLY A 66 -4.99 14.35 4.89
C GLY A 66 -3.51 14.38 4.53
N ILE A 67 -2.68 14.82 5.48
CA ILE A 67 -1.23 14.91 5.37
C ILE A 67 -0.59 14.24 6.58
N VAL A 68 0.46 13.48 6.34
CA VAL A 68 1.42 13.01 7.36
C VAL A 68 2.79 13.48 6.91
N ASP A 69 3.51 14.25 7.75
CA ASP A 69 4.86 14.72 7.44
C ASP A 69 5.96 13.69 7.80
N GLY A 70 7.21 14.01 7.44
CA GLY A 70 8.36 13.14 7.68
C GLY A 70 8.65 12.84 9.15
N ASP A 71 8.17 13.66 10.08
CA ASP A 71 8.28 13.47 11.53
C ASP A 71 7.11 12.64 12.10
N GLY A 72 6.13 12.25 11.27
CA GLY A 72 4.94 11.50 11.68
C GLY A 72 3.84 12.38 12.31
N ARG A 73 3.93 13.72 12.19
CA ARG A 73 2.84 14.61 12.57
C ARG A 73 1.77 14.56 11.48
N ALA A 74 0.51 14.56 11.89
CA ALA A 74 -0.60 14.41 10.96
C ALA A 74 -1.60 15.54 11.09
N ALA A 75 -2.16 15.99 9.98
CA ALA A 75 -3.24 16.93 9.90
C ALA A 75 -4.24 16.56 8.81
N SER A 76 -5.50 16.90 9.01
CA SER A 76 -6.56 16.66 8.02
C SER A 76 -7.50 17.86 7.94
N TYR A 77 -8.14 17.98 6.79
CA TYR A 77 -9.18 18.94 6.52
C TYR A 77 -10.37 18.25 5.84
N THR A 78 -11.57 18.52 6.30
CA THR A 78 -12.82 18.13 5.64
C THR A 78 -13.68 19.37 5.51
N GLY A 79 -13.91 19.80 4.29
CA GLY A 79 -14.75 20.96 4.00
C GLY A 79 -16.24 20.68 4.31
N ASP A 80 -16.97 21.70 4.66
CA ASP A 80 -18.36 21.63 5.12
C ASP A 80 -19.37 21.32 3.99
N GLU A 81 -18.94 21.44 2.73
CA GLU A 81 -19.71 21.02 1.54
C GLU A 81 -19.34 19.61 1.04
N CYS A 82 -18.45 18.88 1.74
CA CYS A 82 -18.20 17.47 1.41
C CYS A 82 -19.47 16.64 1.59
N HIS A 83 -19.78 15.77 0.64
CA HIS A 83 -20.96 14.91 0.71
C HIS A 83 -20.91 13.97 1.93
N ALA A 84 -21.97 14.00 2.71
CA ALA A 84 -22.10 13.24 3.97
C ALA A 84 -22.32 11.72 3.71
N TRP A 85 -21.90 10.81 4.63
CA TRP A 85 -21.11 11.17 5.79
C TRP A 85 -19.67 11.52 5.36
N ALA A 86 -19.11 12.60 5.88
CA ALA A 86 -17.72 12.97 5.64
C ALA A 86 -17.04 13.39 6.93
N GLY A 87 -15.81 13.01 7.12
CA GLY A 87 -15.02 13.34 8.29
C GLY A 87 -13.62 12.74 8.27
N HIS A 88 -12.87 13.00 9.35
CA HIS A 88 -11.50 12.52 9.48
C HIS A 88 -11.14 12.24 10.93
N ARG A 89 -10.07 11.47 11.13
CA ARG A 89 -9.38 11.23 12.41
C ARG A 89 -7.88 11.23 12.17
N THR A 90 -7.12 11.90 13.04
CA THR A 90 -5.66 11.94 12.99
C THR A 90 -5.08 11.41 14.29
N GLY A 91 -3.87 10.86 14.20
CA GLY A 91 -3.09 10.38 15.33
C GLY A 91 -1.62 10.32 14.98
N ALA A 92 -0.81 9.73 15.87
CA ALA A 92 0.62 9.60 15.64
C ALA A 92 0.91 8.74 14.40
N GLY A 93 1.46 9.36 13.35
CA GLY A 93 1.86 8.70 12.12
C GLY A 93 0.71 8.36 11.16
N TYR A 94 -0.51 8.90 11.36
CA TYR A 94 -1.61 8.66 10.42
C TYR A 94 -2.60 9.82 10.31
N ALA A 95 -3.19 9.92 9.12
CA ALA A 95 -4.41 10.67 8.83
C ALA A 95 -5.40 9.71 8.14
N ALA A 96 -6.57 9.53 8.74
CA ALA A 96 -7.67 8.71 8.22
C ALA A 96 -8.85 9.62 7.88
N GLN A 97 -9.36 9.55 6.66
CA GLN A 97 -10.48 10.37 6.23
C GLN A 97 -11.33 9.66 5.17
N GLY A 98 -12.55 10.12 5.05
CA GLY A 98 -13.47 9.67 4.02
C GLY A 98 -14.66 10.61 3.83
N ASN A 99 -15.30 10.49 2.68
CA ASN A 99 -16.52 11.21 2.31
C ASN A 99 -17.48 10.26 1.58
N ILE A 100 -18.74 10.58 1.56
CA ILE A 100 -19.81 9.72 0.99
C ILE A 100 -19.81 8.34 1.68
N LEU A 101 -19.46 8.29 2.94
CA LEU A 101 -19.40 7.05 3.71
C LEU A 101 -20.77 6.64 4.25
N VAL A 102 -20.94 5.36 4.60
CA VAL A 102 -22.13 4.88 5.29
C VAL A 102 -22.27 5.53 6.66
N SER A 103 -21.16 5.63 7.42
CA SER A 103 -21.11 6.28 8.73
C SER A 103 -19.66 6.66 9.10
N GLY A 104 -19.50 7.33 10.25
CA GLY A 104 -18.19 7.63 10.86
C GLY A 104 -17.42 6.40 11.30
N ASP A 105 -18.09 5.29 11.57
CA ASP A 105 -17.46 4.01 11.95
C ASP A 105 -16.42 3.56 10.92
N THR A 106 -16.58 3.94 9.65
CA THR A 106 -15.60 3.66 8.59
C THR A 106 -14.24 4.33 8.86
N VAL A 107 -14.25 5.60 9.29
CA VAL A 107 -13.02 6.35 9.63
C VAL A 107 -12.45 5.85 10.95
N ASP A 108 -13.31 5.55 11.93
CA ASP A 108 -12.88 4.99 13.20
C ASP A 108 -12.20 3.63 13.00
N ALA A 109 -12.76 2.75 12.17
CA ALA A 109 -12.16 1.46 11.84
C ALA A 109 -10.78 1.58 11.17
N LEU A 110 -10.58 2.59 10.28
CA LEU A 110 -9.24 2.90 9.74
C LEU A 110 -8.24 3.22 10.85
N ALA A 111 -8.59 4.15 11.73
CA ALA A 111 -7.72 4.65 12.77
C ALA A 111 -7.41 3.56 13.82
N GLU A 112 -8.43 2.87 14.33
CA GLU A 112 -8.29 1.82 15.33
C GLU A 112 -7.45 0.64 14.82
N THR A 113 -7.66 0.23 13.55
CA THR A 113 -6.86 -0.83 12.94
C THR A 113 -5.41 -0.39 12.77
N PHE A 114 -5.17 0.86 12.36
CA PHE A 114 -3.80 1.38 12.25
C PHE A 114 -3.09 1.39 13.60
N GLU A 115 -3.75 1.84 14.65
CA GLU A 115 -3.22 1.87 16.03
C GLU A 115 -2.97 0.44 16.56
N ALA A 116 -3.93 -0.47 16.39
CA ALA A 116 -3.84 -1.85 16.87
C ALA A 116 -2.77 -2.70 16.16
N THR A 117 -2.37 -2.31 14.95
CA THR A 117 -1.36 -3.03 14.16
C THR A 117 0.04 -2.41 14.25
N ALA A 118 0.31 -1.56 15.23
CA ALA A 118 1.62 -0.94 15.45
C ALA A 118 2.74 -1.99 15.48
N GLY A 119 3.88 -1.66 14.85
CA GLY A 119 5.05 -2.55 14.76
C GLY A 119 5.01 -3.57 13.60
N ARG A 120 3.89 -3.72 12.90
CA ARG A 120 3.82 -4.53 11.67
C ARG A 120 4.29 -3.71 10.45
N PRO A 121 4.68 -4.36 9.33
CA PRO A 121 5.02 -3.67 8.08
C PRO A 121 3.91 -2.71 7.61
N LEU A 122 4.28 -1.48 7.23
CA LEU A 122 3.32 -0.42 6.90
C LEU A 122 2.32 -0.83 5.82
N ALA A 123 2.80 -1.47 4.73
CA ALA A 123 1.93 -1.89 3.63
C ALA A 123 0.84 -2.88 4.08
N GLU A 124 1.18 -3.85 4.95
CA GLU A 124 0.21 -4.79 5.53
C GLU A 124 -0.86 -4.06 6.35
N ARG A 125 -0.42 -3.15 7.23
CA ARG A 125 -1.30 -2.34 8.08
C ARG A 125 -2.29 -1.53 7.26
N LEU A 126 -1.83 -0.91 6.16
CA LEU A 126 -2.68 -0.10 5.28
C LEU A 126 -3.74 -0.95 4.55
N VAL A 127 -3.40 -2.17 4.12
CA VAL A 127 -4.38 -3.10 3.53
C VAL A 127 -5.40 -3.55 4.57
N ASP A 128 -4.95 -3.89 5.78
CA ASP A 128 -5.86 -4.28 6.88
C ASP A 128 -6.80 -3.13 7.29
N CYS A 129 -6.31 -1.88 7.30
CA CYS A 129 -7.16 -0.71 7.52
C CYS A 129 -8.27 -0.57 6.47
N LEU A 130 -7.95 -0.79 5.20
CA LEU A 130 -8.97 -0.71 4.14
C LEU A 130 -10.02 -1.82 4.26
N ASP A 131 -9.62 -3.04 4.63
CA ASP A 131 -10.57 -4.14 4.85
C ASP A 131 -11.48 -3.85 6.06
N ALA A 132 -10.93 -3.34 7.16
CA ALA A 132 -11.69 -2.95 8.34
C ALA A 132 -12.69 -1.82 8.03
N ALA A 133 -12.25 -0.80 7.29
CA ALA A 133 -13.11 0.30 6.83
C ALA A 133 -14.27 -0.19 5.96
N GLN A 134 -14.00 -1.14 5.05
CA GLN A 134 -15.03 -1.73 4.21
C GLN A 134 -16.00 -2.58 5.04
N ALA A 135 -15.52 -3.32 6.03
CA ALA A 135 -16.38 -4.10 6.94
C ALA A 135 -17.28 -3.20 7.81
N ALA A 136 -16.83 -1.98 8.13
CA ALA A 136 -17.60 -0.95 8.84
C ALA A 136 -18.57 -0.16 7.95
N GLY A 137 -18.68 -0.52 6.65
CA GLY A 137 -19.63 0.09 5.72
C GLY A 137 -18.98 0.66 4.46
N GLY A 138 -17.86 1.34 4.56
CA GLY A 138 -17.14 1.91 3.43
C GLY A 138 -17.89 3.05 2.71
N ASP A 139 -17.64 3.18 1.42
CA ASP A 139 -18.33 4.14 0.53
C ASP A 139 -19.79 3.72 0.35
N SER A 140 -20.74 4.61 0.63
CA SER A 140 -22.19 4.33 0.59
C SER A 140 -22.69 3.99 -0.82
N ARG A 141 -21.94 4.33 -1.84
CA ARG A 141 -22.22 3.98 -3.26
C ARG A 141 -21.70 2.58 -3.64
N GLY A 142 -20.90 1.96 -2.79
CA GLY A 142 -20.22 0.69 -3.02
C GLY A 142 -18.75 0.84 -3.41
N GLN A 143 -18.23 -0.13 -4.17
CA GLN A 143 -16.82 -0.22 -4.52
C GLN A 143 -16.62 -0.15 -6.04
N GLN A 144 -15.48 0.39 -6.50
CA GLN A 144 -15.06 0.35 -7.90
C GLN A 144 -13.54 0.26 -8.06
N SER A 145 -12.78 1.05 -7.32
CA SER A 145 -11.31 1.03 -7.41
C SER A 145 -10.66 1.08 -6.04
N ALA A 146 -9.40 0.65 -5.97
CA ALA A 146 -8.57 0.73 -4.77
C ALA A 146 -7.10 0.89 -5.15
N ALA A 147 -6.30 1.49 -4.26
CA ALA A 147 -4.87 1.62 -4.48
C ALA A 147 -4.08 1.63 -3.16
N LEU A 148 -2.83 1.19 -3.23
CA LEU A 148 -1.84 1.22 -2.17
C LEU A 148 -0.55 1.81 -2.72
N LEU A 149 -0.11 2.94 -2.17
CA LEU A 149 1.19 3.55 -2.44
C LEU A 149 2.01 3.58 -1.16
N VAL A 150 3.21 3.00 -1.18
CA VAL A 150 4.19 3.05 -0.08
C VAL A 150 5.55 3.38 -0.67
N VAL A 151 6.22 4.37 -0.09
CA VAL A 151 7.55 4.80 -0.51
C VAL A 151 8.55 4.69 0.64
N GLY A 152 9.81 4.49 0.31
CA GLY A 152 10.92 4.47 1.25
C GLY A 152 12.23 4.66 0.51
N PRO A 153 13.27 5.29 1.13
CA PRO A 153 14.53 5.56 0.45
C PRO A 153 15.15 4.27 -0.08
N GLU A 154 15.37 4.16 -1.39
CA GLU A 154 16.02 3.01 -2.05
C GLU A 154 15.36 1.65 -1.74
N GLN A 155 14.04 1.63 -1.39
CA GLN A 155 13.33 0.40 -1.03
C GLN A 155 12.58 -0.24 -2.20
N GLY A 156 12.52 0.41 -3.35
CA GLY A 156 11.86 -0.10 -4.54
C GLY A 156 12.73 -1.09 -5.32
N TYR A 157 12.32 -1.34 -6.56
CA TYR A 157 12.93 -2.36 -7.41
C TYR A 157 14.45 -2.20 -7.52
N ALA A 158 15.17 -3.27 -7.24
CA ALA A 158 16.64 -3.37 -7.25
C ALA A 158 17.37 -2.33 -6.36
N GLY A 159 16.68 -1.66 -5.42
CA GLY A 159 17.25 -0.55 -4.65
C GLY A 159 17.48 0.72 -5.47
N LEU A 160 16.93 0.82 -6.67
CA LEU A 160 17.10 1.95 -7.60
C LEU A 160 15.87 2.85 -7.68
N SER A 161 14.85 2.57 -6.88
CA SER A 161 13.60 3.31 -6.80
C SER A 161 13.19 3.49 -5.35
N ASP A 162 12.50 4.58 -5.07
CA ASP A 162 11.91 4.86 -3.75
C ASP A 162 10.49 4.28 -3.60
N VAL A 163 9.91 3.76 -4.66
CA VAL A 163 8.56 3.18 -4.63
C VAL A 163 8.63 1.73 -4.20
N LEU A 164 8.32 1.46 -2.93
CA LEU A 164 8.27 0.10 -2.38
C LEU A 164 7.04 -0.65 -2.86
N VAL A 165 5.87 0.00 -2.86
CA VAL A 165 4.60 -0.57 -3.33
C VAL A 165 3.83 0.51 -4.09
N ASP A 166 3.42 0.23 -5.33
CA ASP A 166 2.40 0.99 -6.08
C ASP A 166 1.48 -0.02 -6.75
N LEU A 167 0.37 -0.33 -6.06
CA LEU A 167 -0.62 -1.28 -6.53
C LEU A 167 -1.94 -0.57 -6.75
N ARG A 168 -2.54 -0.77 -7.93
CA ARG A 168 -3.78 -0.13 -8.33
C ARG A 168 -4.75 -1.14 -8.92
N VAL A 169 -5.97 -1.06 -8.48
CA VAL A 169 -7.13 -1.73 -9.06
C VAL A 169 -8.04 -0.63 -9.56
N ASP A 170 -7.99 -0.36 -10.86
CA ASP A 170 -8.62 0.82 -11.44
C ASP A 170 -10.13 0.66 -11.62
N ASP A 171 -10.60 -0.56 -11.93
CA ASP A 171 -12.02 -0.90 -12.05
C ASP A 171 -12.27 -2.37 -11.74
N HIS A 172 -12.99 -2.66 -10.67
CA HIS A 172 -13.35 -4.02 -10.26
C HIS A 172 -14.54 -4.03 -9.30
N GLY A 173 -15.40 -5.05 -9.37
CA GLY A 173 -16.56 -5.17 -8.46
C GLY A 173 -16.21 -5.41 -6.99
N ARG A 174 -15.00 -5.92 -6.72
CA ARG A 174 -14.44 -6.15 -5.38
C ARG A 174 -12.97 -5.71 -5.34
N PRO A 175 -12.68 -4.40 -5.43
CA PRO A 175 -11.33 -3.90 -5.65
C PRO A 175 -10.39 -4.16 -4.46
N LEU A 176 -10.91 -4.20 -3.23
CA LEU A 176 -10.08 -4.50 -2.04
C LEU A 176 -9.63 -5.97 -2.02
N ALA A 177 -10.49 -6.89 -2.39
CA ALA A 177 -10.11 -8.30 -2.50
C ALA A 177 -9.03 -8.50 -3.56
N GLU A 178 -9.16 -7.78 -4.70
CA GLU A 178 -8.15 -7.82 -5.76
C GLU A 178 -6.86 -7.10 -5.35
N LEU A 179 -6.93 -5.96 -4.67
CA LEU A 179 -5.76 -5.28 -4.12
C LEU A 179 -5.00 -6.18 -3.14
N ARG A 180 -5.70 -6.89 -2.25
CA ARG A 180 -5.09 -7.86 -1.32
C ARG A 180 -4.42 -9.02 -2.08
N ARG A 181 -5.05 -9.52 -3.13
CA ARG A 181 -4.44 -10.56 -3.99
C ARG A 181 -3.16 -10.04 -4.67
N LEU A 182 -3.20 -8.85 -5.25
CA LEU A 182 -2.03 -8.20 -5.85
C LEU A 182 -0.93 -7.94 -4.82
N PHE A 183 -1.30 -7.51 -3.61
CA PHE A 183 -0.33 -7.32 -2.53
C PHE A 183 0.34 -8.63 -2.11
N GLY A 184 -0.42 -9.73 -2.01
CA GLY A 184 0.14 -11.05 -1.76
C GLY A 184 1.15 -11.47 -2.84
N LEU A 185 0.82 -11.26 -4.12
CA LEU A 185 1.72 -11.51 -5.23
C LEU A 185 2.98 -10.61 -5.18
N HIS A 186 2.80 -9.33 -4.86
CA HIS A 186 3.91 -8.40 -4.66
C HIS A 186 4.86 -8.89 -3.55
N GLN A 187 4.33 -9.36 -2.42
CA GLN A 187 5.15 -9.92 -1.34
C GLN A 187 5.87 -11.21 -1.76
N GLU A 188 5.22 -12.03 -2.57
CA GLU A 188 5.84 -13.24 -3.11
C GLU A 188 7.01 -12.91 -4.05
N LEU A 189 6.85 -11.93 -4.94
CA LEU A 189 7.88 -11.57 -5.93
C LEU A 189 8.98 -10.66 -5.35
N PHE A 190 8.61 -9.61 -4.61
CA PHE A 190 9.51 -8.54 -4.19
C PHE A 190 9.72 -8.44 -2.67
N GLY A 191 8.99 -9.22 -1.88
CA GLY A 191 9.17 -9.24 -0.42
C GLY A 191 10.53 -9.80 -0.04
N LYS A 192 11.14 -9.29 1.03
CA LYS A 192 12.45 -9.74 1.51
C LYS A 192 12.29 -10.69 2.70
N THR A 193 12.68 -11.94 2.51
CA THR A 193 12.77 -12.91 3.60
C THR A 193 14.15 -12.79 4.26
N PRO A 194 14.23 -12.55 5.58
CA PRO A 194 15.53 -12.53 6.28
C PRO A 194 16.32 -13.82 6.03
N ARG A 195 17.61 -13.71 5.77
CA ARG A 195 18.49 -14.86 5.50
C ARG A 195 18.45 -15.93 6.60
N SER A 196 18.21 -15.53 7.85
CA SER A 196 18.05 -16.47 8.97
C SER A 196 16.83 -17.39 8.84
N ARG A 197 15.93 -17.13 7.90
CA ARG A 197 14.77 -17.98 7.56
C ARG A 197 14.95 -18.78 6.28
N TRP A 198 16.06 -18.61 5.59
CA TRP A 198 16.37 -19.40 4.40
C TRP A 198 16.59 -20.86 4.79
N ILE A 199 16.27 -21.74 3.88
CA ILE A 199 16.31 -23.18 4.11
C ILE A 199 17.53 -23.74 3.41
N THR A 200 18.39 -24.42 4.17
CA THR A 200 19.48 -25.22 3.59
C THR A 200 18.89 -26.45 2.90
N LEU A 201 19.23 -26.67 1.64
CA LEU A 201 18.81 -27.82 0.87
C LEU A 201 19.58 -29.06 1.29
N ASP A 202 19.03 -29.84 2.20
CA ASP A 202 19.52 -31.17 2.52
C ASP A 202 19.25 -32.17 1.37
N ASP A 203 19.78 -33.39 1.47
CA ASP A 203 19.61 -34.42 0.43
C ASP A 203 18.15 -34.77 0.13
N GLY A 204 17.26 -34.64 1.11
CA GLY A 204 15.82 -34.88 0.95
C GLY A 204 15.17 -33.79 0.12
N LEU A 205 15.41 -32.55 0.49
CA LEU A 205 14.89 -31.37 -0.24
C LEU A 205 15.49 -31.27 -1.65
N ARG A 206 16.79 -31.57 -1.81
CA ARG A 206 17.42 -31.61 -3.17
C ARG A 206 16.71 -32.60 -4.09
N ARG A 207 16.38 -33.80 -3.59
CA ARG A 207 15.60 -34.80 -4.36
C ARG A 207 14.18 -34.31 -4.66
N GLU A 208 13.50 -33.68 -3.71
CA GLU A 208 12.17 -33.10 -3.94
C GLU A 208 12.24 -32.01 -5.03
N VAL A 209 13.17 -31.05 -4.89
CA VAL A 209 13.36 -29.95 -5.86
C VAL A 209 13.64 -30.51 -7.26
N ALA A 210 14.58 -31.46 -7.40
CA ALA A 210 14.90 -32.09 -8.68
C ALA A 210 13.69 -32.78 -9.32
N ALA A 211 12.91 -33.54 -8.54
CA ALA A 211 11.72 -34.19 -9.04
C ALA A 211 10.67 -33.21 -9.57
N ARG A 212 10.46 -32.10 -8.83
CA ARG A 212 9.51 -31.06 -9.22
C ARG A 212 9.96 -30.28 -10.45
N LEU A 213 11.25 -29.95 -10.52
CA LEU A 213 11.84 -29.30 -11.70
C LEU A 213 11.69 -30.18 -12.96
N ALA A 214 11.91 -31.49 -12.83
CA ALA A 214 11.74 -32.42 -13.94
C ALA A 214 10.30 -32.45 -14.50
N VAL A 215 9.28 -32.33 -13.61
CA VAL A 215 7.87 -32.19 -14.04
C VAL A 215 7.66 -30.93 -14.87
N LEU A 216 8.36 -29.84 -14.54
CA LEU A 216 8.26 -28.54 -15.22
C LEU A 216 9.22 -28.40 -16.42
N GLY A 217 10.08 -29.40 -16.67
CA GLY A 217 11.03 -29.38 -17.79
C GLY A 217 12.30 -28.57 -17.51
N TYR A 218 12.66 -28.36 -16.23
CA TYR A 218 13.89 -27.67 -15.85
C TYR A 218 14.89 -28.63 -15.21
N GLU A 219 16.18 -28.31 -15.36
CA GLU A 219 17.26 -29.05 -14.71
C GLU A 219 17.77 -28.34 -13.45
N ARG A 220 17.73 -27.00 -13.44
CA ARG A 220 18.26 -26.16 -12.35
C ARG A 220 17.19 -25.29 -11.74
N LEU A 221 17.26 -25.16 -10.39
CA LEU A 221 16.34 -24.31 -9.65
C LEU A 221 16.46 -22.83 -10.07
N ALA A 222 17.68 -22.35 -10.32
CA ALA A 222 17.92 -20.98 -10.74
C ALA A 222 17.25 -20.64 -12.08
N ASP A 223 17.24 -21.58 -13.05
CA ASP A 223 16.64 -21.36 -14.36
C ASP A 223 15.09 -21.26 -14.26
N TRP A 224 14.49 -22.11 -13.44
CA TRP A 224 13.06 -22.02 -13.14
C TRP A 224 12.72 -20.76 -12.34
N ALA A 225 13.52 -20.43 -11.31
CA ALA A 225 13.31 -19.24 -10.50
C ALA A 225 13.38 -17.96 -11.34
N GLY A 226 14.32 -17.86 -12.28
CA GLY A 226 14.40 -16.75 -13.23
C GLY A 226 13.15 -16.63 -14.11
N THR A 227 12.58 -17.77 -14.55
CA THR A 227 11.32 -17.76 -15.31
C THR A 227 10.12 -17.36 -14.45
N ALA A 228 10.18 -17.65 -13.15
CA ALA A 228 9.13 -17.33 -12.19
C ALA A 228 9.28 -15.94 -11.53
N ASN A 229 10.29 -15.15 -11.92
CA ASN A 229 10.71 -13.86 -11.31
C ASN A 229 11.08 -14.01 -9.82
N LEU A 230 11.71 -15.11 -9.45
CA LEU A 230 12.13 -15.42 -8.08
C LEU A 230 13.67 -15.56 -7.98
N GLU A 231 14.41 -15.09 -8.98
CA GLU A 231 15.88 -15.23 -9.10
C GLU A 231 16.63 -14.63 -7.90
N GLU A 232 16.14 -13.53 -7.33
CA GLU A 232 16.76 -12.91 -6.14
C GLU A 232 16.55 -13.71 -4.84
N ARG A 233 15.74 -14.78 -4.89
CA ARG A 233 15.39 -15.63 -3.74
C ARG A 233 16.09 -17.00 -3.78
N VAL A 234 17.06 -17.17 -4.67
CA VAL A 234 17.90 -18.36 -4.80
C VAL A 234 19.35 -17.94 -4.71
N ASP A 235 20.12 -18.57 -3.81
CA ASP A 235 21.55 -18.30 -3.64
C ASP A 235 22.33 -19.59 -3.82
N GLY A 236 22.87 -19.75 -5.03
CA GLY A 236 23.58 -20.97 -5.41
C GLY A 236 22.69 -22.21 -5.39
N GLU A 237 23.28 -23.34 -4.95
CA GLU A 237 22.59 -24.64 -4.88
C GLU A 237 22.34 -25.11 -3.44
N ASP A 238 22.70 -24.30 -2.46
CA ASP A 238 22.75 -24.75 -1.05
C ASP A 238 21.62 -24.18 -0.19
N GLU A 239 21.18 -22.95 -0.47
CA GLU A 239 20.16 -22.28 0.31
C GLU A 239 19.06 -21.68 -0.60
N VAL A 240 17.83 -21.68 -0.10
CA VAL A 240 16.67 -21.16 -0.83
C VAL A 240 15.69 -20.45 0.12
N ASP A 241 15.11 -19.36 -0.34
CA ASP A 241 13.99 -18.74 0.34
C ASP A 241 12.79 -19.72 0.40
N PRO A 242 12.13 -19.92 1.55
CA PRO A 242 10.91 -20.74 1.67
C PRO A 242 9.86 -20.44 0.60
N VAL A 243 9.73 -19.17 0.19
CA VAL A 243 8.79 -18.71 -0.84
C VAL A 243 9.03 -19.44 -2.17
N VAL A 244 10.31 -19.69 -2.53
CA VAL A 244 10.66 -20.41 -3.76
C VAL A 244 10.19 -21.85 -3.71
N LEU A 245 10.41 -22.55 -2.59
CA LEU A 245 9.94 -23.93 -2.42
C LEU A 245 8.42 -24.03 -2.52
N ASP A 246 7.71 -23.11 -1.88
CA ASP A 246 6.25 -23.09 -1.92
C ASP A 246 5.73 -22.75 -3.32
N ALA A 247 6.37 -21.84 -4.05
CA ALA A 247 6.04 -21.53 -5.44
C ALA A 247 6.31 -22.73 -6.35
N LEU A 248 7.46 -23.41 -6.21
CA LEU A 248 7.81 -24.61 -6.97
C LEU A 248 6.81 -25.75 -6.73
N ARG A 249 6.40 -25.94 -5.46
CA ARG A 249 5.39 -26.93 -5.08
C ARG A 249 4.05 -26.67 -5.74
N ARG A 250 3.61 -25.39 -5.76
CA ARG A 250 2.36 -25.00 -6.44
C ARG A 250 2.43 -25.19 -7.96
N ALA A 251 3.55 -24.84 -8.57
CA ALA A 251 3.72 -24.91 -10.03
C ALA A 251 3.78 -26.34 -10.57
N SER A 252 4.27 -27.30 -9.73
CA SER A 252 4.49 -28.69 -10.13
C SER A 252 3.39 -29.67 -9.68
N ASN A 253 2.29 -29.18 -9.11
CA ASN A 253 1.08 -29.95 -8.77
C ASN A 253 0.08 -29.88 -9.92
#